data_4c07198d9a56d80ae0f760906ff13385
#
_entry.id   4c07198d9a56d80ae0f760906ff13385
#
_cell.length_a   1.000
_cell.length_b   1.000
_cell.length_c   1.000
_cell.angle_alpha   90.00
_cell.angle_beta   90.00
_cell.angle_gamma   90.00
#
_symmetry.space_group_name_H-M   'P 1'
#
loop_
_entity.id
_entity.type
_entity.pdbx_description
1 polymer ?
#
loop_
_entity_poly.entity_id
_entity_poly.type
_entity_poly.pdbx_seq_one_letter_code
_entity_poly.pdbx_strand_id
1 'polypeptide(L)'
;MRLKLVIKFEKWHGNGNDFVIINSIEDKFKLKKNFIKKISDRNKGVGFDQLIHVALPTKHEYDFFIKFYNCDGSEAGMCLNGIRCASSYIWGKQLSPIKKMSLQTKHVNLECSPEKTNKVSINIDKPREIRDKELHRNLKKVIEEEFFLLNIGNNHLCIKMKSIEKVDLKMVYKNLEKLIKKLNINLSIFSETSKYINIRTYENGVGETLSCGSASLCVASNALLKKNTVKIASIGGELKFKNHGNGILMSGLTSFIYEGNINE
;
A
#
# COMPACT_ATOMS: atom_id res chain seq x y z
N MET A 1 -40.24 9.67 -9.87
CA MET A 1 -39.16 9.95 -8.88
C MET A 1 -38.12 8.81 -9.02
N ARG A 2 -36.92 9.05 -9.55
CA ARG A 2 -35.90 8.01 -9.56
C ARG A 2 -35.47 7.78 -8.11
N LEU A 3 -35.62 6.55 -7.61
CA LEU A 3 -35.01 6.14 -6.35
C LEU A 3 -33.51 6.43 -6.43
N LYS A 4 -33.01 7.31 -5.56
CA LYS A 4 -31.56 7.55 -5.46
C LYS A 4 -30.93 6.29 -4.88
N LEU A 5 -29.92 5.78 -5.55
CA LEU A 5 -29.15 4.64 -5.06
C LEU A 5 -28.40 5.08 -3.79
N VAL A 6 -28.64 4.41 -2.69
CA VAL A 6 -27.94 4.61 -1.41
C VAL A 6 -26.79 3.61 -1.34
N ILE A 7 -25.56 4.10 -1.32
CA ILE A 7 -24.36 3.28 -1.27
C ILE A 7 -23.81 3.30 0.15
N LYS A 8 -23.74 2.15 0.80
CA LYS A 8 -23.09 1.97 2.11
C LYS A 8 -21.58 1.94 1.95
N PHE A 9 -20.87 2.57 2.85
CA PHE A 9 -19.41 2.55 2.90
C PHE A 9 -18.87 2.45 4.32
N GLU A 10 -17.63 2.00 4.44
CA GLU A 10 -16.83 2.13 5.65
C GLU A 10 -15.55 2.92 5.38
N LYS A 11 -15.15 3.71 6.39
CA LYS A 11 -13.88 4.43 6.42
C LYS A 11 -12.88 3.65 7.24
N TRP A 12 -11.73 3.38 6.65
CA TRP A 12 -10.63 2.62 7.25
C TRP A 12 -9.29 3.30 7.02
N HIS A 13 -8.29 2.96 7.83
CA HIS A 13 -6.90 3.25 7.50
C HIS A 13 -5.96 2.11 7.89
N GLY A 14 -4.83 2.01 7.15
CA GLY A 14 -3.70 1.18 7.46
C GLY A 14 -2.43 2.05 7.47
N ASN A 15 -1.83 2.23 8.65
CA ASN A 15 -0.65 3.08 8.81
C ASN A 15 -0.85 4.52 8.29
N GLY A 16 -2.01 5.14 8.56
CA GLY A 16 -2.32 6.51 8.14
C GLY A 16 -2.77 6.67 6.69
N ASN A 17 -2.57 5.68 5.83
CA ASN A 17 -3.14 5.66 4.47
C ASN A 17 -4.62 5.29 4.58
N ASP A 18 -5.52 6.18 4.15
CA ASP A 18 -6.95 6.09 4.43
C ASP A 18 -7.79 5.69 3.21
N PHE A 19 -8.81 4.88 3.48
CA PHE A 19 -9.64 4.25 2.47
C PHE A 19 -11.12 4.42 2.74
N VAL A 20 -11.90 4.55 1.68
CA VAL A 20 -13.32 4.25 1.66
C VAL A 20 -13.50 2.87 1.06
N ILE A 21 -14.16 1.96 1.79
CA ILE A 21 -14.46 0.60 1.32
C ILE A 21 -15.94 0.53 0.96
N ILE A 22 -16.22 0.08 -0.26
CA ILE A 22 -17.56 -0.15 -0.80
C ILE A 22 -17.66 -1.60 -1.25
N ASN A 23 -18.75 -2.26 -0.89
CA ASN A 23 -19.04 -3.65 -1.24
C ASN A 23 -20.17 -3.69 -2.28
N SER A 24 -19.99 -4.43 -3.36
CA SER A 24 -20.99 -4.68 -4.37
C SER A 24 -21.27 -6.17 -4.61
N ILE A 25 -21.07 -7.00 -3.58
CA ILE A 25 -21.33 -8.46 -3.68
C ILE A 25 -22.83 -8.71 -3.80
N GLU A 26 -23.63 -8.04 -2.97
CA GLU A 26 -25.09 -8.16 -2.96
C GLU A 26 -25.74 -7.17 -3.94
N ASP A 27 -25.35 -5.91 -3.88
CA ASP A 27 -25.87 -4.85 -4.70
C ASP A 27 -24.97 -4.60 -5.92
N LYS A 28 -25.39 -5.10 -7.08
CA LYS A 28 -24.67 -4.91 -8.35
C LYS A 28 -24.81 -3.48 -8.85
N PHE A 29 -23.91 -2.60 -8.49
CA PHE A 29 -23.80 -1.27 -9.08
C PHE A 29 -22.40 -1.03 -9.66
N LYS A 30 -22.34 -0.11 -10.61
CA LYS A 30 -21.07 0.26 -11.26
C LYS A 30 -20.60 1.60 -10.70
N LEU A 31 -19.45 1.61 -10.04
CA LEU A 31 -18.80 2.83 -9.59
C LEU A 31 -18.39 3.68 -10.78
N LYS A 32 -18.98 4.89 -10.91
CA LYS A 32 -18.66 5.84 -11.97
C LYS A 32 -17.49 6.73 -11.54
N LYS A 33 -16.62 7.06 -12.48
CA LYS A 33 -15.44 7.92 -12.24
C LYS A 33 -15.81 9.24 -11.56
N ASN A 34 -16.88 9.91 -12.04
CA ASN A 34 -17.33 11.20 -11.48
C ASN A 34 -17.87 11.04 -10.05
N PHE A 35 -18.51 9.92 -9.73
CA PHE A 35 -18.96 9.64 -8.38
C PHE A 35 -17.75 9.47 -7.43
N ILE A 36 -16.76 8.67 -7.82
CA ILE A 36 -15.53 8.50 -7.03
C ILE A 36 -14.84 9.84 -6.79
N LYS A 37 -14.66 10.64 -7.84
CA LYS A 37 -14.08 11.99 -7.76
C LYS A 37 -14.85 12.91 -6.81
N LYS A 38 -16.18 12.86 -6.83
CA LYS A 38 -17.03 13.67 -5.94
C LYS A 38 -16.85 13.30 -4.49
N ILE A 39 -16.86 11.99 -4.17
CA ILE A 39 -16.78 11.53 -2.79
C ILE A 39 -15.34 11.53 -2.22
N SER A 40 -14.31 11.63 -3.08
CA SER A 40 -12.91 11.73 -2.63
C SER A 40 -12.53 13.11 -2.10
N ASP A 41 -13.31 14.13 -2.39
CA ASP A 41 -13.07 15.49 -1.87
C ASP A 41 -13.18 15.51 -0.35
N ARG A 42 -12.09 15.93 0.34
CA ARG A 42 -12.00 15.91 1.80
C ARG A 42 -12.86 16.98 2.49
N ASN A 43 -13.32 17.98 1.74
CA ASN A 43 -14.14 19.09 2.27
C ASN A 43 -15.62 18.94 1.93
N LYS A 44 -15.94 18.30 0.80
CA LYS A 44 -17.31 18.22 0.25
C LYS A 44 -17.82 16.79 0.08
N GLY A 45 -16.96 15.80 0.28
CA GLY A 45 -17.24 14.37 0.21
C GLY A 45 -16.85 13.66 1.50
N VAL A 46 -16.54 12.37 1.38
CA VAL A 46 -16.02 11.54 2.48
C VAL A 46 -14.51 11.79 2.68
N GLY A 47 -13.79 12.03 1.58
CA GLY A 47 -12.35 12.18 1.58
C GLY A 47 -11.62 10.85 1.81
N PHE A 48 -10.61 10.54 1.02
CA PHE A 48 -9.76 9.35 1.14
C PHE A 48 -8.54 9.46 0.22
N ASP A 49 -7.54 8.62 0.46
CA ASP A 49 -6.41 8.45 -0.46
C ASP A 49 -6.80 7.53 -1.62
N GLN A 50 -7.51 6.44 -1.33
CA GLN A 50 -8.03 5.53 -2.35
C GLN A 50 -9.39 4.96 -1.94
N LEU A 51 -10.20 4.58 -2.95
CA LEU A 51 -11.41 3.78 -2.75
C LEU A 51 -11.09 2.32 -3.01
N ILE A 52 -11.55 1.46 -2.11
CA ILE A 52 -11.49 0.00 -2.22
C ILE A 52 -12.88 -0.51 -2.57
N HIS A 53 -12.97 -1.25 -3.68
CA HIS A 53 -14.18 -1.91 -4.11
C HIS A 53 -14.05 -3.42 -3.92
N VAL A 54 -14.86 -3.98 -3.05
CA VAL A 54 -14.95 -5.42 -2.78
C VAL A 54 -16.02 -6.01 -3.67
N ALA A 55 -15.66 -7.02 -4.46
CA ALA A 55 -16.54 -7.69 -5.41
C ALA A 55 -16.32 -9.20 -5.42
N LEU A 56 -17.23 -9.95 -6.08
CA LEU A 56 -17.04 -11.37 -6.33
C LEU A 56 -15.81 -11.60 -7.23
N PRO A 57 -15.06 -12.68 -7.01
CA PRO A 57 -13.88 -12.99 -7.81
C PRO A 57 -14.27 -13.35 -9.25
N THR A 58 -13.35 -13.16 -10.18
CA THR A 58 -13.55 -13.59 -11.58
C THR A 58 -13.11 -15.01 -11.83
N LYS A 59 -12.40 -15.63 -10.87
CA LYS A 59 -11.94 -17.02 -10.91
C LYS A 59 -12.27 -17.70 -9.59
N HIS A 60 -12.70 -18.97 -9.66
CA HIS A 60 -13.18 -19.75 -8.51
C HIS A 60 -12.10 -20.06 -7.44
N GLU A 61 -10.83 -19.91 -7.77
CA GLU A 61 -9.70 -20.14 -6.85
C GLU A 61 -9.48 -19.02 -5.83
N TYR A 62 -10.22 -17.90 -5.98
CA TYR A 62 -10.13 -16.73 -5.09
C TYR A 62 -11.45 -16.51 -4.36
N ASP A 63 -11.36 -15.94 -3.16
CA ASP A 63 -12.52 -15.63 -2.33
C ASP A 63 -13.19 -14.31 -2.74
N PHE A 64 -12.40 -13.28 -3.03
CA PHE A 64 -12.89 -11.96 -3.41
C PHE A 64 -12.01 -11.29 -4.46
N PHE A 65 -12.59 -10.33 -5.20
CA PHE A 65 -11.88 -9.43 -6.08
C PHE A 65 -11.83 -8.03 -5.47
N ILE A 66 -10.61 -7.50 -5.29
CA ILE A 66 -10.37 -6.18 -4.72
C ILE A 66 -9.88 -5.24 -5.80
N LYS A 67 -10.63 -4.16 -6.06
CA LYS A 67 -10.26 -3.08 -6.97
C LYS A 67 -9.93 -1.83 -6.17
N PHE A 68 -8.93 -1.11 -6.65
CA PHE A 68 -8.51 0.17 -6.07
C PHE A 68 -8.77 1.29 -7.07
N TYR A 69 -9.25 2.43 -6.58
CA TYR A 69 -9.44 3.63 -7.36
C TYR A 69 -8.78 4.82 -6.68
N ASN A 70 -8.09 5.63 -7.47
CA ASN A 70 -7.53 6.90 -7.04
C ASN A 70 -8.64 7.96 -6.87
N CYS A 71 -8.32 9.09 -6.23
CA CYS A 71 -9.24 10.21 -6.02
C CYS A 71 -9.80 10.80 -7.32
N ASP A 72 -9.07 10.69 -8.44
CA ASP A 72 -9.54 11.13 -9.76
C ASP A 72 -10.48 10.14 -10.45
N GLY A 73 -10.76 9.01 -9.80
CA GLY A 73 -11.59 7.92 -10.30
C GLY A 73 -10.89 7.00 -11.31
N SER A 74 -9.59 7.14 -11.52
CA SER A 74 -8.80 6.16 -12.27
C SER A 74 -8.59 4.89 -11.45
N GLU A 75 -8.55 3.75 -12.12
CA GLU A 75 -8.23 2.49 -11.46
C GLU A 75 -6.73 2.45 -11.08
N ALA A 76 -6.45 2.17 -9.82
CA ALA A 76 -5.09 1.96 -9.31
C ALA A 76 -4.69 0.48 -9.37
N GLY A 77 -3.40 0.20 -9.28
CA GLY A 77 -2.88 -1.16 -9.32
C GLY A 77 -3.26 -1.95 -8.06
N MET A 78 -2.47 -1.79 -7.01
CA MET A 78 -2.65 -2.48 -5.74
C MET A 78 -2.00 -1.67 -4.62
N CYS A 79 -2.63 -1.67 -3.44
CA CYS A 79 -2.09 -1.06 -2.23
C CYS A 79 -2.06 -2.07 -1.09
N LEU A 80 -0.88 -2.40 -0.57
CA LEU A 80 -0.73 -3.37 0.52
C LEU A 80 -1.40 -2.92 1.82
N ASN A 81 -1.44 -1.61 2.11
CA ASN A 81 -2.18 -1.05 3.23
C ASN A 81 -3.68 -1.27 3.03
N GLY A 82 -4.18 -1.03 1.81
CA GLY A 82 -5.58 -1.25 1.45
C GLY A 82 -5.99 -2.72 1.45
N ILE A 83 -5.13 -3.64 1.02
CA ILE A 83 -5.40 -5.09 1.11
C ILE A 83 -5.63 -5.52 2.56
N ARG A 84 -4.83 -5.02 3.52
CA ARG A 84 -5.07 -5.31 4.94
C ARG A 84 -6.42 -4.78 5.42
N CYS A 85 -6.77 -3.54 5.05
CA CYS A 85 -8.07 -2.95 5.40
C CYS A 85 -9.23 -3.71 4.77
N ALA A 86 -9.14 -4.08 3.48
CA ALA A 86 -10.15 -4.90 2.80
C ALA A 86 -10.34 -6.26 3.48
N SER A 87 -9.25 -6.91 3.90
CA SER A 87 -9.30 -8.17 4.63
C SER A 87 -10.03 -8.04 5.97
N SER A 88 -9.68 -7.03 6.76
CA SER A 88 -10.36 -6.77 8.04
C SER A 88 -11.84 -6.42 7.85
N TYR A 89 -12.17 -5.65 6.81
CA TYR A 89 -13.56 -5.34 6.43
C TYR A 89 -14.35 -6.62 6.12
N ILE A 90 -13.81 -7.49 5.26
CA ILE A 90 -14.46 -8.76 4.85
C ILE A 90 -14.76 -9.63 6.05
N TRP A 91 -13.81 -9.82 6.97
CA TRP A 91 -14.02 -10.59 8.19
C TRP A 91 -14.96 -9.87 9.16
N GLY A 92 -14.84 -8.57 9.34
CA GLY A 92 -15.68 -7.77 10.22
C GLY A 92 -17.16 -7.77 9.78
N LYS A 93 -17.43 -7.75 8.49
CA LYS A 93 -18.79 -7.88 7.91
C LYS A 93 -19.26 -9.34 7.78
N GLN A 94 -18.48 -10.31 8.23
CA GLN A 94 -18.81 -11.74 8.16
C GLN A 94 -19.07 -12.24 6.74
N LEU A 95 -18.46 -11.60 5.72
CA LEU A 95 -18.55 -12.03 4.32
C LEU A 95 -17.73 -13.31 4.07
N SER A 96 -16.77 -13.60 4.95
CA SER A 96 -15.99 -14.84 5.00
C SER A 96 -15.73 -15.21 6.46
N PRO A 97 -15.56 -16.51 6.78
CA PRO A 97 -15.04 -16.93 8.08
C PRO A 97 -13.68 -16.28 8.40
N ILE A 98 -13.40 -16.04 9.68
CA ILE A 98 -12.12 -15.46 10.14
C ILE A 98 -11.02 -16.51 10.00
N LYS A 99 -10.55 -16.73 8.79
CA LYS A 99 -9.48 -17.65 8.42
C LYS A 99 -8.70 -17.09 7.23
N LYS A 100 -7.65 -17.79 6.83
CA LYS A 100 -6.88 -17.49 5.61
C LYS A 100 -7.82 -17.36 4.42
N MET A 101 -7.63 -16.33 3.60
CA MET A 101 -8.37 -16.11 2.35
C MET A 101 -7.44 -15.65 1.24
N SER A 102 -7.88 -15.90 -0.01
CA SER A 102 -7.19 -15.52 -1.25
C SER A 102 -7.90 -14.36 -1.91
N LEU A 103 -7.19 -13.24 -2.06
CA LEU A 103 -7.70 -12.04 -2.70
C LEU A 103 -7.12 -11.89 -4.11
N GLN A 104 -8.01 -11.75 -5.08
CA GLN A 104 -7.68 -11.40 -6.44
C GLN A 104 -7.57 -9.88 -6.56
N THR A 105 -6.53 -9.38 -7.22
CA THR A 105 -6.45 -7.98 -7.67
C THR A 105 -6.21 -7.94 -9.18
N LYS A 106 -6.12 -6.75 -9.75
CA LYS A 106 -5.88 -6.60 -11.19
C LYS A 106 -4.57 -7.23 -11.66
N HIS A 107 -3.52 -7.20 -10.84
CA HIS A 107 -2.17 -7.60 -11.26
C HIS A 107 -1.56 -8.72 -10.42
N VAL A 108 -1.97 -8.85 -9.17
CA VAL A 108 -1.37 -9.78 -8.20
C VAL A 108 -2.47 -10.42 -7.37
N ASN A 109 -2.27 -11.68 -7.05
CA ASN A 109 -3.14 -12.41 -6.12
C ASN A 109 -2.42 -12.57 -4.78
N LEU A 110 -3.13 -12.41 -3.69
CA LEU A 110 -2.55 -12.32 -2.35
C LEU A 110 -3.28 -13.24 -1.38
N GLU A 111 -2.51 -13.92 -0.55
CA GLU A 111 -3.03 -14.64 0.60
C GLU A 111 -2.99 -13.75 1.84
N CYS A 112 -4.14 -13.59 2.48
CA CYS A 112 -4.29 -12.82 3.70
C CYS A 112 -4.69 -13.72 4.86
N SER A 113 -4.11 -13.50 6.02
CA SER A 113 -4.43 -14.25 7.24
C SER A 113 -4.70 -13.30 8.39
N PRO A 114 -5.73 -13.58 9.22
CA PRO A 114 -5.99 -12.80 10.41
C PRO A 114 -4.90 -13.07 11.47
N GLU A 115 -4.49 -12.03 12.16
CA GLU A 115 -3.66 -12.11 13.35
C GLU A 115 -4.42 -11.56 14.56
N LYS A 116 -3.89 -11.78 15.77
CA LYS A 116 -4.47 -11.21 16.99
C LYS A 116 -4.44 -9.67 16.94
N THR A 117 -5.40 -9.02 17.59
CA THR A 117 -5.42 -7.55 17.79
C THR A 117 -5.47 -6.72 16.50
N ASN A 118 -6.45 -7.00 15.62
CA ASN A 118 -6.71 -6.24 14.38
C ASN A 118 -5.50 -6.14 13.44
N LYS A 119 -4.60 -7.12 13.50
CA LYS A 119 -3.50 -7.24 12.55
C LYS A 119 -3.88 -8.20 11.43
N VAL A 120 -3.40 -7.87 10.25
CA VAL A 120 -3.53 -8.70 9.07
C VAL A 120 -2.14 -8.99 8.54
N SER A 121 -1.87 -10.24 8.25
CA SER A 121 -0.67 -10.66 7.52
C SER A 121 -0.99 -10.97 6.06
N ILE A 122 -0.09 -10.56 5.17
CA ILE A 122 -0.15 -10.82 3.73
C ILE A 122 1.12 -11.56 3.33
N ASN A 123 0.98 -12.65 2.60
CA ASN A 123 2.13 -13.31 1.96
C ASN A 123 2.37 -12.68 0.58
N ILE A 124 3.59 -12.18 0.36
CA ILE A 124 3.97 -11.39 -0.81
C ILE A 124 5.27 -11.94 -1.38
N ASP A 125 5.39 -11.96 -2.70
CA ASP A 125 6.63 -12.31 -3.38
C ASP A 125 7.77 -11.36 -3.00
N LYS A 126 8.99 -11.87 -3.05
CA LYS A 126 10.17 -11.04 -2.83
C LYS A 126 10.32 -9.99 -3.93
N PRO A 127 10.66 -8.74 -3.59
CA PRO A 127 11.00 -7.73 -4.60
C PRO A 127 12.13 -8.21 -5.50
N ARG A 128 12.11 -7.79 -6.76
CA ARG A 128 13.14 -8.09 -7.75
C ARG A 128 14.08 -6.92 -7.91
N GLU A 129 15.37 -7.19 -8.07
CA GLU A 129 16.37 -6.17 -8.34
C GLU A 129 16.14 -5.53 -9.73
N ILE A 130 16.22 -4.21 -9.81
CA ILE A 130 16.21 -3.47 -11.07
C ILE A 130 17.66 -3.45 -11.60
N ARG A 131 17.93 -4.23 -12.63
CA ARG A 131 19.26 -4.40 -13.22
C ARG A 131 19.53 -3.42 -14.37
N ASP A 132 19.37 -2.13 -14.12
CA ASP A 132 19.72 -1.06 -15.05
C ASP A 132 21.12 -0.54 -14.70
N LYS A 133 22.13 -1.00 -15.46
CA LYS A 133 23.54 -0.66 -15.23
C LYS A 133 23.83 0.84 -15.44
N GLU A 134 23.16 1.47 -16.38
CA GLU A 134 23.35 2.89 -16.68
C GLU A 134 22.75 3.75 -15.56
N LEU A 135 21.51 3.48 -15.18
CA LEU A 135 20.86 4.14 -14.04
C LEU A 135 21.70 3.99 -12.76
N HIS A 136 22.15 2.76 -12.47
CA HIS A 136 22.94 2.49 -11.27
C HIS A 136 24.26 3.29 -11.28
N ARG A 137 24.96 3.33 -12.41
CA ARG A 137 26.19 4.14 -12.57
C ARG A 137 25.93 5.63 -12.40
N ASN A 138 24.81 6.15 -12.93
CA ASN A 138 24.46 7.56 -12.82
C ASN A 138 24.05 7.93 -11.39
N LEU A 139 23.31 7.06 -10.70
CA LEU A 139 22.97 7.26 -9.28
C LEU A 139 24.23 7.26 -8.40
N LYS A 140 25.20 6.36 -8.63
CA LYS A 140 26.47 6.33 -7.90
C LYS A 140 27.34 7.60 -8.03
N LYS A 141 27.11 8.44 -9.04
CA LYS A 141 27.81 9.73 -9.17
C LYS A 141 27.25 10.81 -8.26
N VAL A 142 26.01 10.65 -7.74
CA VAL A 142 25.26 11.66 -6.99
C VAL A 142 24.82 11.20 -5.62
N ILE A 143 24.89 9.90 -5.33
CA ILE A 143 24.55 9.29 -4.03
C ILE A 143 25.84 8.65 -3.51
N GLU A 144 26.33 9.15 -2.38
CA GLU A 144 27.50 8.61 -1.67
C GLU A 144 27.11 7.45 -0.75
N GLU A 145 25.87 7.44 -0.27
CA GLU A 145 25.36 6.43 0.63
C GLU A 145 25.07 5.10 -0.06
N GLU A 146 24.95 4.05 0.72
CA GLU A 146 24.47 2.75 0.26
C GLU A 146 23.03 2.85 -0.23
N PHE A 147 22.76 2.37 -1.45
CA PHE A 147 21.42 2.32 -2.01
C PHE A 147 21.17 1.05 -2.79
N PHE A 148 19.90 0.73 -2.99
CA PHE A 148 19.45 -0.34 -3.87
C PHE A 148 18.17 0.02 -4.61
N LEU A 149 17.97 -0.63 -5.76
CA LEU A 149 16.85 -0.46 -6.67
C LEU A 149 16.04 -1.75 -6.73
N LEU A 150 14.77 -1.71 -6.35
CA LEU A 150 13.90 -2.88 -6.32
C LEU A 150 12.54 -2.59 -6.98
N ASN A 151 11.93 -3.65 -7.53
CA ASN A 151 10.59 -3.64 -8.10
C ASN A 151 9.70 -4.67 -7.39
N ILE A 152 8.49 -4.25 -7.04
CA ILE A 152 7.41 -5.08 -6.48
C ILE A 152 6.06 -4.71 -7.14
N GLY A 153 6.06 -4.58 -8.47
CA GLY A 153 4.94 -4.02 -9.23
C GLY A 153 5.11 -2.52 -9.50
N ASN A 154 5.77 -1.80 -8.61
CA ASN A 154 6.28 -0.45 -8.78
C ASN A 154 7.77 -0.38 -8.41
N ASN A 155 8.47 0.64 -8.91
CA ASN A 155 9.91 0.80 -8.74
C ASN A 155 10.23 1.60 -7.49
N HIS A 156 11.28 1.18 -6.78
CA HIS A 156 11.75 1.82 -5.54
C HIS A 156 13.27 2.01 -5.57
N LEU A 157 13.71 3.22 -5.25
CA LEU A 157 15.08 3.56 -4.87
C LEU A 157 15.09 3.73 -3.34
N CYS A 158 15.89 2.92 -2.65
CA CYS A 158 16.02 2.96 -1.20
C CYS A 158 17.46 3.35 -0.84
N ILE A 159 17.63 4.45 -0.10
CA ILE A 159 18.93 5.02 0.29
C ILE A 159 19.08 4.86 1.79
N LYS A 160 20.18 4.23 2.24
CA LYS A 160 20.51 4.07 3.65
C LYS A 160 21.24 5.30 4.17
N MET A 161 20.72 5.90 5.23
CA MET A 161 21.30 7.07 5.87
C MET A 161 21.59 6.81 7.34
N LYS A 162 22.47 7.60 7.96
CA LYS A 162 22.75 7.53 9.41
C LYS A 162 21.54 7.98 10.24
N SER A 163 20.80 8.99 9.77
CA SER A 163 19.61 9.58 10.39
C SER A 163 18.72 10.15 9.29
N ILE A 164 17.40 10.06 9.44
CA ILE A 164 16.43 10.50 8.43
C ILE A 164 15.47 11.58 8.91
N GLU A 165 15.47 11.87 10.21
CA GLU A 165 14.44 12.72 10.85
C GLU A 165 14.44 14.16 10.32
N LYS A 166 15.63 14.74 10.12
CA LYS A 166 15.82 16.13 9.69
C LYS A 166 16.10 16.30 8.20
N VAL A 167 16.03 15.21 7.42
CA VAL A 167 16.30 15.25 5.97
C VAL A 167 15.14 15.91 5.25
N ASP A 168 15.40 16.90 4.41
CA ASP A 168 14.43 17.41 3.44
C ASP A 168 14.30 16.41 2.29
N LEU A 169 13.36 15.46 2.44
CA LEU A 169 13.14 14.38 1.47
C LEU A 169 12.69 14.92 0.11
N LYS A 170 11.94 16.03 0.09
CA LYS A 170 11.53 16.70 -1.14
C LYS A 170 12.74 17.24 -1.91
N MET A 171 13.72 17.80 -1.21
CA MET A 171 14.95 18.28 -1.82
C MET A 171 15.78 17.11 -2.37
N VAL A 172 15.90 16.02 -1.61
CA VAL A 172 16.59 14.80 -2.09
C VAL A 172 15.92 14.28 -3.36
N TYR A 173 14.57 14.20 -3.39
CA TYR A 173 13.84 13.79 -4.59
C TYR A 173 14.11 14.71 -5.79
N LYS A 174 14.06 16.03 -5.61
CA LYS A 174 14.33 17.01 -6.67
C LYS A 174 15.72 16.85 -7.28
N ASN A 175 16.74 16.59 -6.47
CA ASN A 175 18.11 16.40 -6.93
C ASN A 175 18.26 15.13 -7.80
N LEU A 176 17.44 14.12 -7.54
CA LEU A 176 17.44 12.84 -8.26
C LEU A 176 16.39 12.76 -9.36
N GLU A 177 15.45 13.71 -9.44
CA GLU A 177 14.25 13.65 -10.30
C GLU A 177 14.59 13.34 -11.76
N LYS A 178 15.62 13.96 -12.32
CA LYS A 178 16.03 13.73 -13.72
C LYS A 178 16.41 12.28 -14.00
N LEU A 179 16.93 11.56 -13.01
CA LEU A 179 17.36 10.17 -13.12
C LEU A 179 16.22 9.17 -12.90
N ILE A 180 15.31 9.48 -11.97
CA ILE A 180 14.33 8.49 -11.47
C ILE A 180 12.91 8.67 -12.03
N LYS A 181 12.52 9.88 -12.47
CA LYS A 181 11.15 10.19 -12.90
C LYS A 181 10.68 9.38 -14.11
N LYS A 182 11.55 9.17 -15.11
CA LYS A 182 11.20 8.41 -16.34
C LYS A 182 10.79 6.96 -16.05
N LEU A 183 11.31 6.37 -14.97
CA LEU A 183 11.00 5.02 -14.54
C LEU A 183 9.94 4.97 -13.44
N ASN A 184 9.29 6.08 -13.11
CA ASN A 184 8.29 6.20 -12.06
C ASN A 184 8.80 5.62 -10.72
N ILE A 185 10.05 5.92 -10.36
CA ILE A 185 10.67 5.39 -9.14
C ILE A 185 10.22 6.19 -7.93
N ASN A 186 9.70 5.50 -6.91
CA ASN A 186 9.47 6.05 -5.58
C ASN A 186 10.80 6.09 -4.81
N LEU A 187 11.08 7.21 -4.16
CA LEU A 187 12.29 7.40 -3.37
C LEU A 187 12.02 7.14 -1.90
N SER A 188 12.84 6.30 -1.27
CA SER A 188 12.82 6.09 0.18
C SER A 188 14.19 6.34 0.78
N ILE A 189 14.21 6.97 1.95
CA ILE A 189 15.37 7.02 2.81
C ILE A 189 15.09 6.20 4.07
N PHE A 190 16.09 5.50 4.59
CA PHE A 190 15.93 4.72 5.80
C PHE A 190 17.18 4.73 6.68
N SER A 191 16.96 4.55 7.98
CA SER A 191 18.03 4.39 8.97
C SER A 191 17.76 3.19 9.88
N GLU A 192 18.80 2.50 10.30
CA GLU A 192 18.68 1.35 11.18
C GLU A 192 18.99 1.73 12.63
N THR A 193 18.10 1.31 13.52
CA THR A 193 18.33 1.32 14.97
C THR A 193 18.45 -0.10 15.49
N SER A 194 18.74 -0.29 16.76
CA SER A 194 18.77 -1.63 17.39
C SER A 194 17.41 -2.33 17.33
N LYS A 195 16.31 -1.59 17.29
CA LYS A 195 14.93 -2.09 17.44
C LYS A 195 14.11 -2.05 16.15
N TYR A 196 14.31 -1.01 15.34
CA TYR A 196 13.53 -0.72 14.13
C TYR A 196 14.42 -0.30 12.98
N ILE A 197 13.88 -0.39 11.77
CA ILE A 197 14.34 0.39 10.63
C ILE A 197 13.31 1.50 10.42
N ASN A 198 13.74 2.74 10.55
CA ASN A 198 12.91 3.90 10.28
C ASN A 198 12.94 4.20 8.78
N ILE A 199 11.79 4.51 8.18
CA ILE A 199 11.66 4.81 6.76
C ILE A 199 10.81 6.06 6.54
N ARG A 200 11.19 6.86 5.53
CA ARG A 200 10.38 7.93 4.94
C ARG A 200 10.37 7.75 3.43
N THR A 201 9.21 7.93 2.80
CA THR A 201 9.03 7.67 1.38
C THR A 201 8.40 8.86 0.68
N TYR A 202 9.01 9.27 -0.43
CA TYR A 202 8.47 10.22 -1.39
C TYR A 202 7.96 9.45 -2.62
N GLU A 203 6.65 9.39 -2.78
CA GLU A 203 6.01 8.67 -3.88
C GLU A 203 5.91 9.56 -5.11
N ASN A 204 6.27 9.02 -6.27
CA ASN A 204 6.26 9.76 -7.54
C ASN A 204 4.84 10.23 -7.87
N GLY A 205 4.69 11.53 -8.12
CA GLY A 205 3.40 12.17 -8.40
C GLY A 205 2.51 12.47 -7.19
N VAL A 206 2.88 12.00 -5.98
CA VAL A 206 2.10 12.21 -4.75
C VAL A 206 2.85 13.09 -3.75
N GLY A 207 4.14 12.84 -3.55
CA GLY A 207 4.94 13.50 -2.53
C GLY A 207 5.31 12.61 -1.36
N GLU A 208 5.71 13.18 -0.22
CA GLU A 208 5.99 12.42 0.98
C GLU A 208 4.69 11.90 1.60
N THR A 209 4.63 10.58 1.83
CA THR A 209 3.46 9.89 2.38
C THR A 209 3.74 9.36 3.79
N LEU A 210 2.67 9.18 4.58
CA LEU A 210 2.78 8.68 5.95
C LEU A 210 3.31 7.24 6.00
N SER A 211 3.00 6.42 4.99
CA SER A 211 3.44 5.03 4.91
C SER A 211 3.27 4.47 3.50
N CYS A 212 4.33 3.90 2.97
CA CYS A 212 4.32 3.13 1.73
C CYS A 212 4.66 1.65 2.02
N GLY A 213 3.67 0.76 1.86
CA GLY A 213 3.84 -0.66 2.17
C GLY A 213 4.85 -1.36 1.26
N SER A 214 4.88 -1.02 -0.04
CA SER A 214 5.83 -1.57 -1.01
C SER A 214 7.26 -1.08 -0.77
N ALA A 215 7.45 0.20 -0.40
CA ALA A 215 8.75 0.74 0.01
C ALA A 215 9.28 0.04 1.26
N SER A 216 8.42 -0.12 2.27
CA SER A 216 8.76 -0.85 3.50
C SER A 216 9.12 -2.31 3.20
N LEU A 217 8.43 -2.98 2.27
CA LEU A 217 8.75 -4.33 1.84
C LEU A 217 10.13 -4.40 1.15
N CYS A 218 10.46 -3.42 0.30
CA CYS A 218 11.77 -3.33 -0.34
C CYS A 218 12.91 -3.22 0.69
N VAL A 219 12.78 -2.32 1.65
CA VAL A 219 13.78 -2.16 2.72
C VAL A 219 13.84 -3.41 3.61
N ALA A 220 12.68 -3.98 3.98
CA ALA A 220 12.63 -5.20 4.76
C ALA A 220 13.27 -6.39 4.05
N SER A 221 13.05 -6.55 2.73
CA SER A 221 13.61 -7.67 1.96
C SER A 221 15.13 -7.68 1.97
N ASN A 222 15.77 -6.50 1.88
CA ASN A 222 17.22 -6.38 2.01
C ASN A 222 17.71 -6.73 3.41
N ALA A 223 17.04 -6.24 4.44
CA ALA A 223 17.42 -6.53 5.84
C ALA A 223 17.18 -8.00 6.23
N LEU A 224 16.17 -8.66 5.65
CA LEU A 224 15.85 -10.08 5.87
C LEU A 224 16.89 -11.05 5.27
N LEU A 225 17.86 -10.57 4.48
CA LEU A 225 19.03 -11.37 4.09
C LEU A 225 19.92 -11.72 5.28
N LYS A 226 19.89 -10.90 6.34
CA LYS A 226 20.72 -11.05 7.56
C LYS A 226 19.91 -11.26 8.83
N LYS A 227 18.59 -11.10 8.80
CA LYS A 227 17.70 -11.15 9.99
C LYS A 227 16.49 -12.04 9.70
N ASN A 228 15.98 -12.77 10.69
CA ASN A 228 14.78 -13.59 10.54
C ASN A 228 13.48 -12.77 10.56
N THR A 229 13.51 -11.64 11.25
CA THR A 229 12.35 -10.72 11.39
C THR A 229 12.83 -9.28 11.39
N VAL A 230 12.08 -8.42 10.72
CA VAL A 230 12.37 -6.99 10.62
C VAL A 230 11.11 -6.21 10.98
N LYS A 231 11.26 -5.12 11.71
CA LYS A 231 10.22 -4.13 11.96
C LYS A 231 10.60 -2.84 11.26
N ILE A 232 9.70 -2.33 10.42
CA ILE A 232 9.83 -1.05 9.74
C ILE A 232 8.88 -0.06 10.41
N ALA A 233 9.39 1.08 10.85
CA ALA A 233 8.62 2.18 11.39
C ALA A 233 8.60 3.32 10.38
N SER A 234 7.41 3.75 9.98
CA SER A 234 7.13 4.93 9.17
C SER A 234 6.39 5.97 10.02
N ILE A 235 6.17 7.18 9.48
CA ILE A 235 5.40 8.22 10.18
C ILE A 235 4.00 7.71 10.54
N GLY A 236 3.38 6.93 9.66
CA GLY A 236 2.02 6.41 9.84
C GLY A 236 1.91 5.16 10.72
N GLY A 237 3.01 4.52 11.10
CA GLY A 237 2.99 3.34 11.97
C GLY A 237 4.00 2.27 11.61
N GLU A 238 3.84 1.09 12.22
CA GLU A 238 4.78 -0.01 12.13
C GLU A 238 4.27 -1.16 11.26
N LEU A 239 5.19 -1.79 10.54
CA LEU A 239 5.00 -3.04 9.82
C LEU A 239 6.03 -4.06 10.26
N LYS A 240 5.63 -5.31 10.40
CA LYS A 240 6.53 -6.43 10.71
C LYS A 240 6.67 -7.32 9.49
N PHE A 241 7.90 -7.74 9.21
CA PHE A 241 8.23 -8.62 8.09
C PHE A 241 9.01 -9.84 8.57
N LYS A 242 8.77 -10.99 7.94
CA LYS A 242 9.58 -12.21 8.13
C LYS A 242 9.60 -13.01 6.83
N ASN A 243 10.68 -13.78 6.60
CA ASN A 243 10.70 -14.75 5.51
C ASN A 243 9.61 -15.80 5.70
N HIS A 244 8.89 -16.16 4.64
CA HIS A 244 7.83 -17.17 4.65
C HIS A 244 7.79 -17.93 3.33
N GLY A 245 8.25 -19.18 3.35
CA GLY A 245 8.43 -19.94 2.12
C GLY A 245 9.34 -19.20 1.13
N ASN A 246 8.90 -19.06 -0.11
CA ASN A 246 9.61 -18.29 -1.15
C ASN A 246 9.35 -16.78 -1.09
N GLY A 247 8.39 -16.33 -0.27
CA GLY A 247 7.96 -14.94 -0.12
C GLY A 247 8.37 -14.29 1.21
N ILE A 248 7.68 -13.20 1.49
CA ILE A 248 7.80 -12.43 2.74
C ILE A 248 6.39 -12.24 3.31
N LEU A 249 6.22 -12.59 4.58
CA LEU A 249 5.00 -12.29 5.32
C LEU A 249 5.12 -10.87 5.89
N MET A 250 4.21 -9.99 5.47
CA MET A 250 4.07 -8.63 5.96
C MET A 250 2.86 -8.55 6.89
N SER A 251 3.05 -8.05 8.10
CA SER A 251 1.98 -7.88 9.09
C SER A 251 1.86 -6.43 9.53
N GLY A 252 0.64 -5.94 9.68
CA GLY A 252 0.36 -4.58 10.15
C GLY A 252 -1.06 -4.40 10.68
N LEU A 253 -1.25 -3.36 11.47
CA LEU A 253 -2.55 -2.95 12.01
C LEU A 253 -3.46 -2.40 10.92
N THR A 254 -4.76 -2.54 11.15
CA THR A 254 -5.83 -1.86 10.43
C THR A 254 -6.79 -1.24 11.43
N SER A 255 -7.38 -0.11 11.07
CA SER A 255 -8.31 0.60 11.94
C SER A 255 -9.57 0.98 11.19
N PHE A 256 -10.71 0.54 11.69
CA PHE A 256 -12.03 1.06 11.34
C PHE A 256 -12.19 2.46 11.96
N ILE A 257 -12.77 3.40 11.22
CA ILE A 257 -12.99 4.77 11.69
C ILE A 257 -14.48 5.04 11.86
N TYR A 258 -15.26 4.91 10.79
CA TYR A 258 -16.72 5.07 10.79
C TYR A 258 -17.33 4.44 9.55
N GLU A 259 -18.65 4.28 9.58
CA GLU A 259 -19.45 3.88 8.42
C GLU A 259 -20.51 4.94 8.08
N GLY A 260 -21.03 4.90 6.88
CA GLY A 260 -22.06 5.84 6.44
C GLY A 260 -22.73 5.44 5.14
N ASN A 261 -23.62 6.33 4.69
CA ASN A 261 -24.37 6.18 3.45
C ASN A 261 -24.13 7.37 2.52
N ILE A 262 -23.99 7.10 1.23
CA ILE A 262 -23.81 8.11 0.19
C ILE A 262 -24.93 7.96 -0.85
N ASN A 263 -25.56 9.07 -1.22
CA ASN A 263 -26.52 9.12 -2.33
C ASN A 263 -25.79 9.37 -3.66
N GLU A 264 -26.01 8.50 -4.65
CA GLU A 264 -25.53 8.74 -6.02
C GLU A 264 -26.36 9.83 -6.75
#